data_b4cfd9ac224a091fa689a44e24c593ea
#
_entry.id   b4cfd9ac224a091fa689a44e24c593ea
#
_cell.length_a   1.000
_cell.length_b   1.000
_cell.length_c   1.000
_cell.angle_alpha   90.00
_cell.angle_beta   90.00
_cell.angle_gamma   90.00
#
_symmetry.space_group_name_H-M   'P 1'
#
loop_
_entity.id
_entity.type
_entity.pdbx_description
1 polymer ?
#
loop_
_entity_poly.entity_id
_entity_poly.type
_entity_poly.pdbx_seq_one_letter_code
_entity_poly.pdbx_strand_id
1 'polypeptide(L)'
;MNEIALALDHVIANRHPPGKLAVYLSSGVDSTIILHHLCKHFGREYIEALTVSFGVDNDEYFRASEIAQHYRVRHTTLIHNSESFLELLFKYQHIFSRPRFNIWPIWLAKEALARGCKVAFLGEGADELFGGYSDRDYWQGWAGQLVYVQPVYEEIHKHFGLPLECPFMHLPRQRFLNYFTPPLKFLLKESYRALLPWHLIHSQPPAFCNYAQMFPDFANPRKQLNLLATEAWLEAQKGEEAE
;
A
#
# COMPACT_ATOMS: atom_id res chain seq x y z
N MET A 1 -18.60 -20.54 2.27
CA MET A 1 -17.60 -19.50 1.91
C MET A 1 -18.01 -18.23 2.64
N ASN A 2 -17.07 -17.55 3.27
CA ASN A 2 -17.37 -16.38 4.10
C ASN A 2 -17.79 -15.18 3.22
N GLU A 3 -18.74 -14.39 3.71
CA GLU A 3 -19.32 -13.23 3.02
C GLU A 3 -18.27 -12.20 2.57
N ILE A 4 -17.25 -11.94 3.40
CA ILE A 4 -16.16 -11.01 3.09
C ILE A 4 -15.36 -11.51 1.89
N ALA A 5 -14.98 -12.80 1.91
CA ALA A 5 -14.21 -13.40 0.83
C ALA A 5 -15.01 -13.44 -0.49
N LEU A 6 -16.33 -13.68 -0.44
CA LEU A 6 -17.20 -13.61 -1.62
C LEU A 6 -17.31 -12.20 -2.18
N ALA A 7 -17.45 -11.20 -1.31
CA ALA A 7 -17.56 -9.81 -1.74
C ALA A 7 -16.27 -9.32 -2.41
N LEU A 8 -15.10 -9.62 -1.82
CA LEU A 8 -13.80 -9.29 -2.44
C LEU A 8 -13.57 -10.05 -3.73
N ASP A 9 -13.96 -11.32 -3.78
CA ASP A 9 -13.93 -12.14 -5.00
C ASP A 9 -14.68 -11.47 -6.14
N HIS A 10 -15.89 -11.02 -5.89
CA HIS A 10 -16.71 -10.32 -6.86
C HIS A 10 -16.09 -8.98 -7.30
N VAL A 11 -15.59 -8.19 -6.36
CA VAL A 11 -14.94 -6.91 -6.66
C VAL A 11 -13.73 -7.11 -7.54
N ILE A 12 -12.84 -8.05 -7.21
CA ILE A 12 -11.60 -8.28 -7.94
C ILE A 12 -11.86 -8.90 -9.30
N ALA A 13 -12.74 -9.91 -9.39
CA ALA A 13 -13.07 -10.59 -10.65
C ALA A 13 -13.58 -9.64 -11.74
N ASN A 14 -14.27 -8.56 -11.36
CA ASN A 14 -14.86 -7.60 -12.30
C ASN A 14 -13.95 -6.40 -12.65
N ARG A 15 -12.70 -6.38 -12.16
CA ARG A 15 -11.81 -5.20 -12.30
C ARG A 15 -10.50 -5.54 -13.00
N HIS A 16 -10.59 -6.19 -14.13
CA HIS A 16 -9.44 -6.69 -14.87
C HIS A 16 -9.24 -6.04 -16.24
N PRO A 17 -8.24 -5.18 -16.43
CA PRO A 17 -7.74 -4.89 -17.77
C PRO A 17 -6.87 -6.08 -18.24
N PRO A 18 -6.83 -6.37 -19.54
CA PRO A 18 -5.95 -7.41 -20.07
C PRO A 18 -4.49 -7.02 -19.87
N GLY A 19 -3.67 -7.94 -19.36
CA GLY A 19 -2.24 -7.77 -19.22
C GLY A 19 -1.70 -8.06 -17.81
N LYS A 20 -0.48 -7.63 -17.55
CA LYS A 20 0.17 -7.83 -16.26
C LYS A 20 -0.41 -6.92 -15.17
N LEU A 21 -0.47 -7.44 -13.96
CA LEU A 21 -0.99 -6.78 -12.76
C LEU A 21 0.15 -6.60 -11.75
N ALA A 22 0.26 -5.44 -11.16
CA ALA A 22 1.10 -5.25 -9.99
C ALA A 22 0.28 -5.45 -8.71
N VAL A 23 0.84 -6.08 -7.70
CA VAL A 23 0.34 -6.04 -6.32
C VAL A 23 1.41 -5.46 -5.41
N TYR A 24 1.07 -4.43 -4.66
CA TYR A 24 1.97 -3.84 -3.67
C TYR A 24 1.91 -4.71 -2.42
N LEU A 25 2.88 -5.61 -2.34
CA LEU A 25 2.93 -6.68 -1.34
C LEU A 25 3.75 -6.25 -0.13
N SER A 26 3.13 -6.32 1.04
CA SER A 26 3.78 -6.29 2.34
C SER A 26 3.72 -7.67 3.00
N SER A 27 4.32 -7.81 4.18
CA SER A 27 4.13 -9.00 5.02
C SER A 27 2.77 -9.05 5.73
N GLY A 28 1.92 -8.03 5.51
CA GLY A 28 0.62 -7.89 6.16
C GLY A 28 -0.50 -8.71 5.54
N VAL A 29 -1.55 -8.91 6.32
CA VAL A 29 -2.72 -9.72 5.92
C VAL A 29 -3.46 -9.11 4.72
N ASP A 30 -3.58 -7.79 4.63
CA ASP A 30 -4.39 -7.10 3.64
C ASP A 30 -3.86 -7.30 2.23
N SER A 31 -2.58 -7.02 2.03
CA SER A 31 -1.91 -7.22 0.73
C SER A 31 -1.84 -8.71 0.35
N THR A 32 -1.71 -9.60 1.35
CA THR A 32 -1.74 -11.05 1.11
C THR A 32 -3.11 -11.53 0.66
N ILE A 33 -4.21 -10.97 1.21
CA ILE A 33 -5.58 -11.25 0.75
C ILE A 33 -5.75 -10.81 -0.70
N ILE A 34 -5.29 -9.61 -1.06
CA ILE A 34 -5.36 -9.13 -2.45
C ILE A 34 -4.58 -10.08 -3.36
N LEU A 35 -3.34 -10.44 -3.01
CA LEU A 35 -2.54 -11.39 -3.79
C LEU A 35 -3.25 -12.75 -3.97
N HIS A 36 -3.88 -13.27 -2.89
CA HIS A 36 -4.64 -14.53 -2.94
C HIS A 36 -5.74 -14.49 -4.01
N HIS A 37 -6.56 -13.44 -4.00
CA HIS A 37 -7.64 -13.27 -4.98
C HIS A 37 -7.13 -13.04 -6.39
N LEU A 38 -6.07 -12.26 -6.58
CA LEU A 38 -5.45 -12.06 -7.89
C LEU A 38 -4.94 -13.40 -8.46
N CYS A 39 -4.26 -14.22 -7.65
CA CYS A 39 -3.82 -15.55 -8.07
C CYS A 39 -4.97 -16.49 -8.43
N LYS A 40 -6.11 -16.37 -7.75
CA LYS A 40 -7.30 -17.16 -7.99
C LYS A 40 -7.95 -16.82 -9.34
N HIS A 41 -7.98 -15.54 -9.71
CA HIS A 41 -8.75 -15.06 -10.87
C HIS A 41 -7.93 -14.91 -12.16
N PHE A 42 -6.65 -14.55 -12.06
CA PHE A 42 -5.91 -14.04 -13.22
C PHE A 42 -4.68 -14.85 -13.63
N GLY A 43 -4.32 -15.85 -12.84
CA GLY A 43 -3.11 -16.63 -13.10
C GLY A 43 -1.84 -15.93 -12.58
N ARG A 44 -0.94 -16.74 -12.06
CA ARG A 44 0.26 -16.28 -11.34
C ARG A 44 1.28 -15.63 -12.26
N GLU A 45 1.32 -16.04 -13.51
CA GLU A 45 2.22 -15.55 -14.55
C GLU A 45 1.98 -14.08 -14.93
N TYR A 46 0.77 -13.58 -14.67
CA TYR A 46 0.40 -12.19 -14.92
C TYR A 46 0.65 -11.27 -13.73
N ILE A 47 1.05 -11.80 -12.56
CA ILE A 47 1.19 -11.04 -11.33
C ILE A 47 2.65 -10.71 -11.06
N GLU A 48 2.93 -9.41 -10.87
CA GLU A 48 4.18 -8.86 -10.37
C GLU A 48 3.95 -8.36 -8.93
N ALA A 49 4.50 -9.06 -7.94
CA ALA A 49 4.46 -8.60 -6.56
C ALA A 49 5.64 -7.65 -6.33
N LEU A 50 5.34 -6.46 -5.81
CA LEU A 50 6.33 -5.40 -5.60
C LEU A 50 6.35 -5.00 -4.13
N THR A 51 7.55 -4.93 -3.55
CA THR A 51 7.77 -4.52 -2.16
C THR A 51 8.82 -3.42 -2.12
N VAL A 52 8.60 -2.37 -1.34
CA VAL A 52 9.65 -1.40 -0.98
C VAL A 52 10.22 -1.79 0.37
N SER A 53 11.53 -1.73 0.51
CA SER A 53 12.23 -1.93 1.78
C SER A 53 13.23 -0.80 2.03
N PHE A 54 13.32 -0.38 3.27
CA PHE A 54 14.35 0.56 3.74
C PHE A 54 15.42 -0.22 4.52
N GLY A 55 16.41 -0.69 3.78
CA GLY A 55 17.48 -1.55 4.26
C GLY A 55 17.24 -3.03 3.97
N VAL A 56 18.33 -3.80 4.08
CA VAL A 56 18.36 -5.24 3.75
C VAL A 56 17.97 -6.14 4.93
N ASP A 57 18.04 -5.64 6.15
CA ASP A 57 17.77 -6.40 7.38
C ASP A 57 16.34 -6.15 7.91
N ASN A 58 15.37 -6.10 6.99
CA ASN A 58 13.98 -5.84 7.35
C ASN A 58 13.18 -7.15 7.28
N ASP A 59 12.63 -7.57 8.42
CA ASP A 59 11.81 -8.80 8.53
C ASP A 59 10.60 -8.78 7.56
N GLU A 60 10.06 -7.59 7.30
CA GLU A 60 8.98 -7.42 6.32
C GLU A 60 9.38 -7.81 4.91
N TYR A 61 10.59 -7.43 4.50
CA TYR A 61 11.16 -7.81 3.20
C TYR A 61 11.24 -9.34 3.03
N PHE A 62 11.80 -10.03 4.03
CA PHE A 62 11.95 -11.48 3.98
C PHE A 62 10.58 -12.18 3.91
N ARG A 63 9.64 -11.78 4.76
CA ARG A 63 8.29 -12.37 4.79
C ARG A 63 7.49 -12.08 3.52
N ALA A 64 7.57 -10.88 2.97
CA ALA A 64 6.92 -10.58 1.69
C ALA A 64 7.48 -11.46 0.57
N SER A 65 8.80 -11.72 0.57
CA SER A 65 9.44 -12.63 -0.37
C SER A 65 8.95 -14.08 -0.20
N GLU A 66 8.85 -14.57 1.03
CA GLU A 66 8.32 -15.92 1.33
C GLU A 66 6.85 -16.07 0.93
N ILE A 67 6.02 -15.02 1.17
CA ILE A 67 4.62 -14.99 0.72
C ILE A 67 4.56 -15.07 -0.81
N ALA A 68 5.33 -14.27 -1.52
CA ALA A 68 5.37 -14.30 -2.97
C ALA A 68 5.82 -15.67 -3.51
N GLN A 69 6.82 -16.29 -2.88
CA GLN A 69 7.28 -17.63 -3.19
C GLN A 69 6.19 -18.69 -2.95
N HIS A 70 5.46 -18.60 -1.82
CA HIS A 70 4.33 -19.48 -1.52
C HIS A 70 3.26 -19.44 -2.63
N TYR A 71 2.93 -18.24 -3.10
CA TYR A 71 1.98 -18.04 -4.20
C TYR A 71 2.59 -18.31 -5.59
N ARG A 72 3.90 -18.51 -5.68
CA ARG A 72 4.66 -18.73 -6.93
C ARG A 72 4.46 -17.60 -7.94
N VAL A 73 4.44 -16.36 -7.47
CA VAL A 73 4.41 -15.15 -8.30
C VAL A 73 5.79 -14.53 -8.42
N ARG A 74 6.01 -13.74 -9.47
CA ARG A 74 7.24 -12.95 -9.56
C ARG A 74 7.25 -11.89 -8.48
N HIS A 75 8.39 -11.72 -7.83
CA HIS A 75 8.58 -10.75 -6.75
C HIS A 75 9.79 -9.87 -7.01
N THR A 76 9.61 -8.58 -6.75
CA THR A 76 10.69 -7.61 -6.79
C THR A 76 10.67 -6.79 -5.52
N THR A 77 11.81 -6.70 -4.87
CA THR A 77 12.02 -5.79 -3.75
C THR A 77 12.87 -4.61 -4.20
N LEU A 78 12.37 -3.42 -3.92
CA LEU A 78 13.04 -2.15 -4.16
C LEU A 78 13.66 -1.71 -2.83
N ILE A 79 14.98 -1.78 -2.73
CA ILE A 79 15.71 -1.43 -1.52
C ILE A 79 16.21 0.01 -1.65
N HIS A 80 15.81 0.85 -0.72
CA HIS A 80 16.13 2.28 -0.69
C HIS A 80 16.73 2.70 0.66
N ASN A 81 17.36 3.86 0.66
CA ASN A 81 17.94 4.49 1.85
C ASN A 81 17.40 5.92 2.03
N SER A 82 17.86 6.61 3.06
CA SER A 82 17.46 7.98 3.36
C SER A 82 17.80 8.97 2.25
N GLU A 83 18.96 8.81 1.61
CA GLU A 83 19.40 9.69 0.52
C GLU A 83 18.47 9.59 -0.69
N SER A 84 18.24 8.37 -1.19
CA SER A 84 17.31 8.14 -2.30
C SER A 84 15.87 8.57 -1.97
N PHE A 85 15.48 8.50 -0.69
CA PHE A 85 14.17 9.00 -0.26
C PHE A 85 14.10 10.53 -0.32
N LEU A 86 15.14 11.25 0.12
CA LEU A 86 15.19 12.71 0.02
C LEU A 86 15.23 13.17 -1.42
N GLU A 87 16.02 12.52 -2.27
CA GLU A 87 16.00 12.80 -3.72
C GLU A 87 14.59 12.63 -4.31
N LEU A 88 13.90 11.55 -3.95
CA LEU A 88 12.53 11.34 -4.37
C LEU A 88 11.62 12.46 -3.88
N LEU A 89 11.77 12.86 -2.60
CA LEU A 89 10.97 13.90 -1.95
C LEU A 89 11.09 15.23 -2.72
N PHE A 90 12.30 15.69 -2.99
CA PHE A 90 12.51 16.94 -3.68
C PHE A 90 12.07 16.89 -5.15
N LYS A 91 12.29 15.75 -5.81
CA LYS A 91 12.00 15.60 -7.23
C LYS A 91 10.52 15.63 -7.57
N TYR A 92 9.65 15.08 -6.69
CA TYR A 92 8.26 14.79 -7.04
C TYR A 92 7.21 15.60 -6.27
N GLN A 93 7.58 16.68 -5.53
CA GLN A 93 6.57 17.49 -4.83
C GLN A 93 5.62 18.21 -5.77
N HIS A 94 6.04 18.52 -6.99
CA HIS A 94 5.22 19.18 -8.01
C HIS A 94 3.98 18.39 -8.44
N ILE A 95 3.96 17.05 -8.25
CA ILE A 95 2.82 16.24 -8.66
C ILE A 95 1.65 16.30 -7.67
N PHE A 96 1.86 16.87 -6.48
CA PHE A 96 0.89 16.86 -5.41
C PHE A 96 0.17 18.20 -5.25
N SER A 97 -1.14 18.13 -4.98
CA SER A 97 -1.97 19.29 -4.68
C SER A 97 -1.61 20.01 -3.37
N ARG A 98 -0.84 19.35 -2.51
CA ARG A 98 -0.31 19.86 -1.24
C ARG A 98 0.94 19.09 -0.82
N PRO A 99 1.78 19.62 0.10
CA PRO A 99 3.00 18.93 0.53
C PRO A 99 2.73 17.49 1.01
N ARG A 100 3.56 16.54 0.55
CA ARG A 100 3.47 15.13 0.90
C ARG A 100 4.85 14.57 1.24
N PHE A 101 4.99 13.90 2.37
CA PHE A 101 6.24 13.20 2.69
C PHE A 101 6.14 11.67 2.53
N ASN A 102 4.94 11.11 2.52
CA ASN A 102 4.73 9.66 2.39
C ASN A 102 4.64 9.25 0.90
N ILE A 103 5.72 9.49 0.15
CA ILE A 103 5.72 9.41 -1.32
C ILE A 103 6.46 8.18 -1.89
N TRP A 104 6.92 7.29 -1.03
CA TRP A 104 7.58 6.04 -1.44
C TRP A 104 6.78 5.20 -2.46
N PRO A 105 5.42 5.27 -2.58
CA PRO A 105 4.69 4.53 -3.60
C PRO A 105 5.08 4.91 -5.03
N ILE A 106 5.76 6.04 -5.23
CA ILE A 106 6.33 6.45 -6.53
C ILE A 106 7.28 5.36 -7.07
N TRP A 107 8.11 4.78 -6.23
CA TRP A 107 9.02 3.72 -6.65
C TRP A 107 8.26 2.50 -7.15
N LEU A 108 7.18 2.11 -6.45
CA LEU A 108 6.35 0.97 -6.85
C LEU A 108 5.62 1.24 -8.17
N ALA A 109 5.07 2.44 -8.35
CA ALA A 109 4.39 2.81 -9.60
C ALA A 109 5.36 2.79 -10.80
N LYS A 110 6.56 3.33 -10.62
CA LYS A 110 7.61 3.31 -11.66
C LYS A 110 8.04 1.88 -12.01
N GLU A 111 8.27 1.03 -11.01
CA GLU A 111 8.66 -0.35 -11.24
C GLU A 111 7.53 -1.17 -11.89
N ALA A 112 6.28 -0.97 -11.47
CA ALA A 112 5.13 -1.61 -12.10
C ALA A 112 5.06 -1.28 -13.60
N LEU A 113 5.25 -0.02 -13.97
CA LEU A 113 5.30 0.40 -15.37
C LEU A 113 6.49 -0.21 -16.11
N ALA A 114 7.68 -0.22 -15.52
CA ALA A 114 8.87 -0.82 -16.12
C ALA A 114 8.69 -2.31 -16.39
N ARG A 115 7.88 -2.99 -15.59
CA ARG A 115 7.51 -4.41 -15.79
C ARG A 115 6.33 -4.60 -16.76
N GLY A 116 5.76 -3.54 -17.27
CA GLY A 116 4.66 -3.56 -18.23
C GLY A 116 3.30 -3.86 -17.59
N CYS A 117 3.15 -3.62 -16.27
CA CYS A 117 1.87 -3.76 -15.60
C CYS A 117 0.88 -2.71 -16.11
N LYS A 118 -0.40 -3.11 -16.18
CA LYS A 118 -1.50 -2.28 -16.68
C LYS A 118 -2.36 -1.70 -15.56
N VAL A 119 -2.26 -2.25 -14.37
CA VAL A 119 -2.95 -1.80 -13.16
C VAL A 119 -2.16 -2.24 -11.94
N ALA A 120 -2.24 -1.47 -10.87
CA ALA A 120 -1.69 -1.82 -9.55
C ALA A 120 -2.83 -2.09 -8.56
N PHE A 121 -2.63 -3.06 -7.69
CA PHE A 121 -3.55 -3.41 -6.61
C PHE A 121 -2.92 -3.16 -5.25
N LEU A 122 -3.72 -2.62 -4.34
CA LEU A 122 -3.30 -2.22 -3.00
C LEU A 122 -4.31 -2.67 -1.95
N GLY A 123 -3.84 -3.04 -0.76
CA GLY A 123 -4.67 -3.51 0.36
C GLY A 123 -5.31 -2.40 1.21
N GLU A 124 -5.26 -1.15 0.76
CA GLU A 124 -5.85 -0.02 1.49
C GLU A 124 -7.37 -0.15 1.64
N GLY A 125 -7.89 0.36 2.74
CA GLY A 125 -9.30 0.26 3.12
C GLY A 125 -9.61 -0.92 4.06
N ALA A 126 -8.72 -1.90 4.19
CA ALA A 126 -8.93 -3.03 5.09
C ALA A 126 -8.90 -2.62 6.57
N ASP A 127 -7.98 -1.74 6.95
CA ASP A 127 -7.87 -1.21 8.31
C ASP A 127 -9.13 -0.43 8.71
N GLU A 128 -9.63 0.36 7.81
CA GLU A 128 -10.81 1.22 8.00
C GLU A 128 -12.10 0.42 8.10
N LEU A 129 -12.21 -0.66 7.34
CA LEU A 129 -13.42 -1.50 7.33
C LEU A 129 -13.46 -2.52 8.47
N PHE A 130 -12.30 -3.08 8.83
CA PHE A 130 -12.22 -4.22 9.74
C PHE A 130 -11.48 -3.93 11.04
N GLY A 131 -11.22 -2.65 11.36
CA GLY A 131 -10.62 -2.23 12.62
C GLY A 131 -9.15 -2.58 12.75
N GLY A 132 -8.32 -2.10 11.83
CA GLY A 132 -6.86 -2.21 11.89
C GLY A 132 -6.20 -1.18 12.80
N TYR A 133 -6.93 -0.15 13.23
CA TYR A 133 -6.48 0.88 14.16
C TYR A 133 -6.98 0.62 15.58
N SER A 134 -6.42 1.33 16.57
CA SER A 134 -6.94 1.32 17.94
C SER A 134 -8.38 1.86 18.00
N ASP A 135 -9.16 1.43 18.99
CA ASP A 135 -10.59 1.77 19.13
C ASP A 135 -10.89 3.28 19.07
N ARG A 136 -9.92 4.12 19.48
CA ARG A 136 -10.08 5.57 19.47
C ARG A 136 -10.03 6.18 18.07
N ASP A 137 -9.37 5.51 17.13
CA ASP A 137 -9.02 6.09 15.83
C ASP A 137 -9.82 5.51 14.67
N TYR A 138 -10.72 4.56 14.95
CA TYR A 138 -11.47 3.85 13.90
C TYR A 138 -12.21 4.80 12.95
N TRP A 139 -12.98 5.74 13.48
CA TRP A 139 -13.71 6.73 12.67
C TRP A 139 -12.80 7.79 12.06
N GLN A 140 -11.77 8.18 12.82
CA GLN A 140 -10.74 9.10 12.34
C GLN A 140 -9.89 8.41 11.26
N GLY A 141 -9.64 7.10 11.39
CA GLY A 141 -8.92 6.30 10.42
C GLY A 141 -9.57 6.35 9.04
N TRP A 142 -10.88 6.13 8.92
CA TRP A 142 -11.58 6.22 7.65
C TRP A 142 -11.54 7.63 7.05
N ALA A 143 -11.83 8.65 7.84
CA ALA A 143 -11.73 10.03 7.39
C ALA A 143 -10.29 10.40 7.00
N GLY A 144 -9.31 9.95 7.78
CA GLY A 144 -7.89 10.12 7.48
C GLY A 144 -7.47 9.43 6.19
N GLN A 145 -7.94 8.21 5.94
CA GLN A 145 -7.69 7.47 4.71
C GLN A 145 -8.18 8.27 3.49
N LEU A 146 -9.43 8.71 3.50
CA LEU A 146 -10.01 9.45 2.38
C LEU A 146 -9.35 10.83 2.13
N VAL A 147 -8.86 11.48 3.18
CA VAL A 147 -8.33 12.85 3.08
C VAL A 147 -6.80 12.88 2.93
N TYR A 148 -6.10 11.93 3.53
CA TYR A 148 -4.64 12.01 3.64
C TYR A 148 -3.89 10.90 2.91
N VAL A 149 -4.38 9.67 2.95
CA VAL A 149 -3.66 8.50 2.42
C VAL A 149 -4.05 8.23 0.97
N GLN A 150 -5.34 8.01 0.71
CA GLN A 150 -5.83 7.71 -0.63
C GLN A 150 -5.44 8.75 -1.69
N PRO A 151 -5.55 10.08 -1.45
CA PRO A 151 -5.15 11.07 -2.44
C PRO A 151 -3.65 11.00 -2.82
N VAL A 152 -2.77 10.59 -1.92
CA VAL A 152 -1.35 10.41 -2.24
C VAL A 152 -1.17 9.34 -3.32
N TYR A 153 -1.82 8.20 -3.13
CA TYR A 153 -1.76 7.12 -4.12
C TYR A 153 -2.42 7.54 -5.43
N GLU A 154 -3.58 8.20 -5.38
CA GLU A 154 -4.30 8.67 -6.56
C GLU A 154 -3.48 9.68 -7.37
N GLU A 155 -2.88 10.68 -6.72
CA GLU A 155 -2.03 11.70 -7.38
C GLU A 155 -0.81 11.04 -8.03
N ILE A 156 -0.12 10.13 -7.33
CA ILE A 156 1.00 9.36 -7.88
C ILE A 156 0.58 8.55 -9.10
N HIS A 157 -0.46 7.74 -8.96
CA HIS A 157 -0.88 6.84 -10.02
C HIS A 157 -1.43 7.59 -11.24
N LYS A 158 -2.12 8.70 -11.02
CA LYS A 158 -2.55 9.62 -12.08
C LYS A 158 -1.36 10.20 -12.85
N HIS A 159 -0.32 10.68 -12.13
CA HIS A 159 0.88 11.25 -12.73
C HIS A 159 1.59 10.24 -13.65
N PHE A 160 1.72 9.00 -13.21
CA PHE A 160 2.37 7.95 -14.00
C PHE A 160 1.45 7.25 -15.01
N GLY A 161 0.16 7.57 -15.06
CA GLY A 161 -0.79 6.93 -15.96
C GLY A 161 -1.01 5.43 -15.67
N LEU A 162 -0.77 4.98 -14.44
CA LEU A 162 -0.98 3.60 -14.00
C LEU A 162 -2.27 3.51 -13.17
N PRO A 163 -3.34 2.87 -13.65
CA PRO A 163 -4.55 2.67 -12.86
C PRO A 163 -4.27 1.99 -11.51
N LEU A 164 -4.95 2.45 -10.47
CA LEU A 164 -4.87 1.90 -9.11
C LEU A 164 -6.21 1.32 -8.69
N GLU A 165 -6.18 0.12 -8.14
CA GLU A 165 -7.33 -0.56 -7.54
C GLU A 165 -7.08 -0.85 -6.06
N CYS A 166 -8.02 -0.39 -5.22
CA CYS A 166 -8.08 -0.67 -3.79
C CYS A 166 -9.36 -1.47 -3.50
N PRO A 167 -9.37 -2.81 -3.66
CA PRO A 167 -10.60 -3.61 -3.63
C PRO A 167 -11.41 -3.47 -2.34
N PHE A 168 -10.75 -3.30 -1.19
CA PHE A 168 -11.43 -3.08 0.09
C PHE A 168 -12.26 -1.80 0.11
N MET A 169 -11.82 -0.74 -0.59
CA MET A 169 -12.53 0.54 -0.70
C MET A 169 -13.84 0.42 -1.47
N HIS A 170 -14.02 -0.63 -2.26
CA HIS A 170 -15.23 -0.90 -3.04
C HIS A 170 -16.24 -1.79 -2.32
N LEU A 171 -15.89 -2.30 -1.15
CA LEU A 171 -16.84 -3.04 -0.33
C LEU A 171 -17.88 -2.10 0.28
N PRO A 172 -19.17 -2.52 0.36
CA PRO A 172 -20.21 -1.69 0.92
C PRO A 172 -19.98 -1.46 2.41
N ARG A 173 -19.45 -0.29 2.74
CA ARG A 173 -19.06 0.09 4.10
C ARG A 173 -20.15 -0.20 5.14
N GLN A 174 -21.40 0.20 4.84
CA GLN A 174 -22.54 0.00 5.76
C GLN A 174 -22.77 -1.47 6.14
N ARG A 175 -22.47 -2.37 5.22
CA ARG A 175 -22.60 -3.81 5.44
C ARG A 175 -21.53 -4.35 6.39
N PHE A 176 -20.34 -3.79 6.39
CA PHE A 176 -19.17 -4.26 7.13
C PHE A 176 -18.83 -3.43 8.37
N LEU A 177 -19.52 -2.32 8.63
CA LEU A 177 -19.32 -1.48 9.82
C LEU A 177 -19.49 -2.25 11.15
N ASN A 178 -20.37 -3.24 11.19
CA ASN A 178 -20.62 -4.06 12.37
C ASN A 178 -19.55 -5.14 12.57
N TYR A 179 -18.59 -5.26 11.69
CA TYR A 179 -17.50 -6.23 11.75
C TYR A 179 -16.29 -5.73 12.52
N PHE A 180 -16.35 -4.52 13.09
CA PHE A 180 -15.34 -4.05 14.02
C PHE A 180 -15.49 -4.80 15.35
N THR A 181 -14.63 -5.79 15.55
CA THR A 181 -14.59 -6.59 16.79
C THR A 181 -13.15 -6.82 17.19
N PRO A 182 -12.72 -6.42 18.39
CA PRO A 182 -11.39 -6.76 18.89
C PRO A 182 -11.19 -8.28 18.97
N PRO A 183 -9.99 -8.81 18.75
CA PRO A 183 -8.75 -8.11 18.37
C PRO A 183 -8.76 -7.61 16.92
N LEU A 184 -7.87 -6.67 16.62
CA LEU A 184 -7.77 -5.97 15.33
C LEU A 184 -7.91 -6.93 14.12
N LYS A 185 -8.82 -6.57 13.21
CA LYS A 185 -9.15 -7.34 12.00
C LYS A 185 -9.60 -8.79 12.28
N PHE A 186 -10.19 -9.06 13.45
CA PHE A 186 -10.55 -10.43 13.85
C PHE A 186 -11.40 -11.13 12.79
N LEU A 187 -12.50 -10.51 12.36
CA LEU A 187 -13.40 -11.13 11.39
C LEU A 187 -12.77 -11.29 10.01
N LEU A 188 -11.94 -10.35 9.59
CA LEU A 188 -11.17 -10.47 8.35
C LEU A 188 -10.22 -11.67 8.45
N LYS A 189 -9.45 -11.79 9.54
CA LYS A 189 -8.53 -12.90 9.78
C LYS A 189 -9.24 -14.23 9.82
N GLU A 190 -10.36 -14.33 10.55
CA GLU A 190 -11.18 -15.55 10.62
C GLU A 190 -11.74 -15.95 9.25
N SER A 191 -12.14 -14.97 8.44
CA SER A 191 -12.65 -15.21 7.10
C SER A 191 -11.64 -15.90 6.18
N TYR A 192 -10.38 -15.70 6.44
CA TYR A 192 -9.28 -16.23 5.63
C TYR A 192 -8.43 -17.27 6.37
N ARG A 193 -8.87 -17.75 7.56
CA ARG A 193 -8.10 -18.68 8.41
C ARG A 193 -7.60 -19.91 7.65
N ALA A 194 -8.42 -20.50 6.80
CA ALA A 194 -8.08 -21.70 6.03
C ALA A 194 -7.47 -21.41 4.65
N LEU A 195 -7.34 -20.16 4.25
CA LEU A 195 -6.98 -19.77 2.89
C LEU A 195 -5.57 -19.19 2.78
N LEU A 196 -5.05 -18.59 3.85
CA LEU A 196 -3.78 -17.88 3.83
C LEU A 196 -2.66 -18.64 4.54
N PRO A 197 -1.40 -18.42 4.14
CA PRO A 197 -0.23 -18.97 4.81
C PRO A 197 0.12 -18.19 6.08
N TRP A 198 -0.68 -18.33 7.14
CA TRP A 198 -0.59 -17.50 8.36
C TRP A 198 0.78 -17.52 9.04
N HIS A 199 1.56 -18.58 8.89
CA HIS A 199 2.92 -18.67 9.44
C HIS A 199 3.90 -17.69 8.76
N LEU A 200 3.57 -17.18 7.56
CA LEU A 200 4.37 -16.18 6.84
C LEU A 200 3.88 -14.75 7.09
N ILE A 201 2.60 -14.59 7.48
CA ILE A 201 1.97 -13.27 7.65
C ILE A 201 2.35 -12.68 9.01
N HIS A 202 2.81 -11.44 9.00
CA HIS A 202 3.10 -10.73 10.23
C HIS A 202 1.83 -10.46 11.03
N SER A 203 1.81 -10.85 12.31
CA SER A 203 0.64 -10.62 13.19
C SER A 203 0.40 -9.13 13.49
N GLN A 204 1.48 -8.38 13.55
CA GLN A 204 1.52 -6.92 13.60
C GLN A 204 2.69 -6.48 12.72
N PRO A 205 2.45 -6.11 11.46
CA PRO A 205 3.53 -5.66 10.61
C PRO A 205 4.19 -4.44 11.27
N PRO A 206 5.54 -4.39 11.31
CA PRO A 206 6.23 -3.19 11.71
C PRO A 206 5.74 -2.04 10.83
N ALA A 207 5.65 -0.84 11.39
CA ALA A 207 5.25 0.33 10.61
C ALA A 207 6.10 0.38 9.34
N PHE A 208 5.47 0.28 8.19
CA PHE A 208 6.06 0.08 6.85
C PHE A 208 7.23 1.03 6.55
N CYS A 209 7.20 2.24 7.08
CA CYS A 209 8.32 3.16 7.09
C CYS A 209 8.68 3.51 8.52
N ASN A 210 9.68 2.86 9.06
CA ASN A 210 10.29 3.33 10.30
C ASN A 210 11.19 4.53 9.99
N TYR A 211 10.57 5.70 9.83
CA TYR A 211 11.31 6.94 9.57
C TYR A 211 12.37 7.26 10.63
N ALA A 212 12.18 6.81 11.88
CA ALA A 212 13.18 6.97 12.92
C ALA A 212 14.44 6.14 12.67
N GLN A 213 14.29 4.96 12.11
CA GLN A 213 15.40 4.11 11.70
C GLN A 213 16.08 4.64 10.42
N MET A 214 15.28 5.16 9.49
CA MET A 214 15.79 5.71 8.22
C MET A 214 16.53 7.03 8.42
N PHE A 215 16.09 7.86 9.37
CA PHE A 215 16.64 9.17 9.68
C PHE A 215 17.01 9.25 11.16
N PRO A 216 18.08 8.55 11.61
CA PRO A 216 18.45 8.50 13.02
C PRO A 216 18.83 9.85 13.60
N ASP A 217 19.33 10.77 12.77
CA ASP A 217 19.73 12.13 13.18
C ASP A 217 18.54 13.10 13.32
N PHE A 218 17.34 12.67 12.89
CA PHE A 218 16.14 13.50 13.02
C PHE A 218 15.48 13.30 14.39
N ALA A 219 15.40 14.34 15.19
CA ALA A 219 14.76 14.31 16.51
C ALA A 219 13.26 13.93 16.42
N ASN A 220 12.58 14.35 15.34
CA ASN A 220 11.22 13.96 15.01
C ASN A 220 11.11 13.79 13.49
N PRO A 221 11.40 12.59 12.96
CA PRO A 221 11.50 12.37 11.52
C PRO A 221 10.24 12.75 10.75
N ARG A 222 9.05 12.43 11.24
CA ARG A 222 7.79 12.77 10.55
C ARG A 222 7.60 14.28 10.44
N LYS A 223 7.89 15.03 11.51
CA LYS A 223 7.77 16.49 11.52
C LYS A 223 8.79 17.13 10.59
N GLN A 224 10.03 16.66 10.62
CA GLN A 224 11.10 17.19 9.78
C GLN A 224 10.88 16.87 8.30
N LEU A 225 10.43 15.65 7.97
CA LEU A 225 10.07 15.29 6.60
C LEU A 225 8.86 16.09 6.09
N ASN A 226 7.88 16.40 6.94
CA ASN A 226 6.79 17.31 6.56
C ASN A 226 7.29 18.72 6.25
N LEU A 227 8.25 19.25 7.01
CA LEU A 227 8.85 20.57 6.73
C LEU A 227 9.61 20.56 5.40
N LEU A 228 10.47 19.57 5.18
CA LEU A 228 11.20 19.42 3.92
C LEU A 228 10.25 19.25 2.72
N ALA A 229 9.19 18.47 2.87
CA ALA A 229 8.17 18.33 1.83
C ALA A 229 7.46 19.66 1.54
N THR A 230 7.21 20.46 2.57
CA THR A 230 6.58 21.79 2.42
C THR A 230 7.51 22.75 1.67
N GLU A 231 8.79 22.78 2.03
CA GLU A 231 9.79 23.61 1.34
C GLU A 231 9.90 23.22 -0.13
N ALA A 232 10.10 21.94 -0.41
CA ALA A 232 10.21 21.43 -1.77
C ALA A 232 8.94 21.68 -2.61
N TRP A 233 7.76 21.58 -2.00
CA TRP A 233 6.50 21.87 -2.67
C TRP A 233 6.36 23.35 -3.01
N LEU A 234 6.70 24.26 -2.08
CA LEU A 234 6.68 25.71 -2.32
C LEU A 234 7.68 26.14 -3.41
N GLU A 235 8.83 25.50 -3.48
CA GLU A 235 9.81 25.75 -4.56
C GLU A 235 9.27 25.30 -5.91
N ALA A 236 8.63 24.13 -5.96
CA ALA A 236 8.02 23.61 -7.19
C ALA A 236 6.92 24.54 -7.72
N GLN A 237 6.07 25.12 -6.85
CA GLN A 237 5.02 26.07 -7.26
C GLN A 237 5.58 27.36 -7.85
N LYS A 238 6.70 27.86 -7.34
CA LYS A 238 7.36 29.07 -7.90
C LYS A 238 7.91 28.84 -9.30
N GLY A 239 8.34 27.61 -9.61
CA GLY A 239 8.81 27.25 -10.95
C GLY A 239 7.69 27.26 -12.01
N GLU A 240 6.47 26.85 -11.62
CA GLU A 240 5.31 26.83 -12.52
C GLU A 240 4.73 28.25 -12.81
N GLU A 241 4.92 29.20 -11.90
CA GLU A 241 4.49 30.60 -12.12
C GLU A 241 5.46 31.40 -13.03
N ALA A 242 6.63 30.85 -13.31
CA ALA A 242 7.68 31.51 -14.09
C ALA A 242 7.74 31.04 -15.57
N GLU A 243 6.97 30.05 -15.96
CA GLU A 243 6.80 29.56 -17.34
C GLU A 243 5.46 30.06 -17.95
#